data_930c0f9249fd74dd52f74c1cb4a5cb20
#
_entry.id   930c0f9249fd74dd52f74c1cb4a5cb20
#
_cell.length_a   1.000
_cell.length_b   1.000
_cell.length_c   1.000
_cell.angle_alpha   90.00
_cell.angle_beta   90.00
_cell.angle_gamma   90.00
#
_symmetry.space_group_name_H-M   'P 1'
#
loop_
_entity.id
_entity.type
_entity.pdbx_description
1 polymer ?
#
loop_
_entity_poly.entity_id
_entity_poly.type
_entity_poly.pdbx_seq_one_letter_code
_entity_poly.pdbx_strand_id
1 'polypeptide(L)'
;MTPDPKSGDFVIGPDYAPAPEFTARPGVPAGRIHAFAMESRDSATYPGIRRIENEITRRRDSYGNRIAAAEHEQSAPYPYTRTVWVYVPAQYVPGTPAPFMVVQDGYGYLNRLPLVLDNLIAGGRAPALIAVLVDSGGGDAQGSQRGLEYDTLSGRYSDFIESEVLPRVARETGVTLTADPDGRATMGASSGAACAFSMAWFHPERYRRVLSYSGTYVNQQSPSDAAMPRGAWEYHATLIPNAGPKPIRIWMEVGEKDLHFDDPEETWHNWPLANRRMAAVLQTKGYAYRFTLSLGARHVDPRVTEQTLPGALEWLWAGYPR
;
A
#
# COMPACT_ATOMS: atom_id res chain seq x y z
N MET A 1 -24.05 9.60 -8.08
CA MET A 1 -22.95 9.30 -9.02
C MET A 1 -23.32 8.04 -9.77
N THR A 2 -23.31 8.04 -11.10
CA THR A 2 -23.41 6.80 -11.88
C THR A 2 -22.19 5.95 -11.56
N PRO A 3 -22.33 4.63 -11.26
CA PRO A 3 -21.19 3.75 -11.03
C PRO A 3 -20.24 3.82 -12.23
N ASP A 4 -18.94 3.95 -11.97
CA ASP A 4 -17.91 3.79 -12.99
C ASP A 4 -18.07 2.38 -13.59
N PRO A 5 -18.29 2.20 -14.91
CA PRO A 5 -18.53 0.89 -15.52
C PRO A 5 -17.35 -0.09 -15.35
N LYS A 6 -16.22 0.38 -14.84
CA LYS A 6 -15.03 -0.43 -14.49
C LYS A 6 -14.90 -0.71 -12.99
N SER A 7 -15.88 -0.33 -12.16
CA SER A 7 -15.93 -0.65 -10.72
C SER A 7 -16.60 -2.00 -10.48
N GLY A 8 -16.28 -2.65 -9.34
CA GLY A 8 -16.86 -3.91 -8.92
C GLY A 8 -15.87 -5.06 -8.82
N ASP A 9 -16.40 -6.27 -8.78
CA ASP A 9 -15.63 -7.51 -8.58
C ASP A 9 -15.25 -8.16 -9.91
N PHE A 10 -14.01 -8.61 -10.02
CA PHE A 10 -13.45 -9.26 -11.20
C PHE A 10 -12.71 -10.54 -10.79
N VAL A 11 -12.65 -11.48 -11.72
CA VAL A 11 -11.89 -12.72 -11.56
C VAL A 11 -10.94 -12.83 -12.76
N ILE A 12 -9.67 -13.15 -12.51
CA ILE A 12 -8.66 -13.34 -13.55
C ILE A 12 -7.87 -14.64 -13.32
N GLY A 13 -7.13 -15.09 -14.32
CA GLY A 13 -6.29 -16.29 -14.25
C GLY A 13 -7.05 -17.57 -14.60
N PRO A 14 -6.44 -18.76 -14.36
CA PRO A 14 -5.15 -18.97 -13.69
C PRO A 14 -3.92 -18.71 -14.58
N ASP A 15 -4.12 -18.45 -15.88
CA ASP A 15 -3.04 -18.10 -16.79
C ASP A 15 -2.80 -16.59 -16.76
N TYR A 16 -1.54 -16.21 -16.54
CA TYR A 16 -1.11 -14.82 -16.43
C TYR A 16 -0.06 -14.48 -17.46
N ALA A 17 -0.18 -13.31 -18.11
CA ALA A 17 0.80 -12.80 -19.05
C ALA A 17 1.20 -11.36 -18.66
N PRO A 18 2.48 -11.01 -18.71
CA PRO A 18 2.93 -9.65 -18.47
C PRO A 18 2.26 -8.66 -19.42
N ALA A 19 1.82 -7.52 -18.89
CA ALA A 19 1.32 -6.44 -19.71
C ALA A 19 2.44 -5.80 -20.56
N PRO A 20 2.14 -5.30 -21.76
CA PRO A 20 3.16 -4.75 -22.65
C PRO A 20 3.91 -3.55 -22.06
N GLU A 21 3.36 -2.88 -21.05
CA GLU A 21 3.98 -1.76 -20.35
C GLU A 21 5.20 -2.18 -19.49
N PHE A 22 5.40 -3.47 -19.25
CA PHE A 22 6.61 -3.99 -18.61
C PHE A 22 7.79 -4.14 -19.58
N THR A 23 7.62 -3.76 -20.84
CA THR A 23 8.68 -3.74 -21.84
C THR A 23 8.98 -2.29 -22.26
N ALA A 24 10.26 -1.93 -22.30
CA ALA A 24 10.67 -0.62 -22.78
C ALA A 24 10.27 -0.42 -24.25
N ARG A 25 9.68 0.72 -24.57
CA ARG A 25 9.23 1.04 -25.92
C ARG A 25 10.15 2.08 -26.54
N PRO A 26 10.59 1.89 -27.80
CA PRO A 26 11.35 2.91 -28.51
C PRO A 26 10.59 4.25 -28.57
N GLY A 27 11.30 5.34 -28.31
CA GLY A 27 10.72 6.70 -28.35
C GLY A 27 9.95 7.12 -27.09
N VAL A 28 9.76 6.24 -26.11
CA VAL A 28 9.22 6.64 -24.81
C VAL A 28 10.33 7.25 -23.96
N PRO A 29 10.19 8.51 -23.53
CA PRO A 29 11.21 9.15 -22.71
C PRO A 29 11.19 8.57 -21.29
N ALA A 30 12.35 8.12 -20.81
CA ALA A 30 12.49 7.59 -19.45
C ALA A 30 12.54 8.73 -18.41
N GLY A 31 11.84 8.53 -17.30
CA GLY A 31 11.95 9.39 -16.12
C GLY A 31 13.31 9.24 -15.42
N ARG A 32 13.53 10.06 -14.40
CA ARG A 32 14.75 10.04 -13.58
C ARG A 32 14.42 9.47 -12.21
N ILE A 33 15.36 8.72 -11.65
CA ILE A 33 15.29 8.21 -10.28
C ILE A 33 16.34 8.96 -9.45
N HIS A 34 15.88 9.63 -8.40
CA HIS A 34 16.71 10.17 -7.34
C HIS A 34 16.65 9.23 -6.15
N ALA A 35 17.72 9.14 -5.37
CA ALA A 35 17.76 8.34 -4.16
C ALA A 35 18.46 9.10 -3.04
N PHE A 36 17.91 8.98 -1.83
CA PHE A 36 18.55 9.51 -0.63
C PHE A 36 18.25 8.62 0.58
N ALA A 37 19.12 8.72 1.57
CA ALA A 37 18.95 8.01 2.84
C ALA A 37 18.33 8.92 3.91
N MET A 38 17.54 8.32 4.80
CA MET A 38 17.01 8.95 6.01
C MET A 38 17.42 8.12 7.22
N GLU A 39 18.10 8.75 8.15
CA GLU A 39 18.50 8.13 9.41
C GLU A 39 17.33 8.15 10.41
N SER A 40 16.96 7.00 10.95
CA SER A 40 15.84 6.91 11.89
C SER A 40 16.05 7.70 13.18
N ARG A 41 17.32 7.89 13.61
CA ARG A 41 17.64 8.73 14.76
C ARG A 41 17.20 10.19 14.61
N ASP A 42 17.02 10.65 13.38
CA ASP A 42 16.60 12.03 13.05
C ASP A 42 15.06 12.10 12.89
N SER A 43 14.37 10.96 12.94
CA SER A 43 12.93 10.89 12.84
C SER A 43 12.27 11.13 14.19
N ALA A 44 11.33 12.07 14.23
CA ALA A 44 10.49 12.29 15.41
C ALA A 44 9.42 11.19 15.55
N THR A 45 9.01 10.58 14.42
CA THR A 45 7.93 9.59 14.40
C THR A 45 8.45 8.16 14.59
N TYR A 46 9.54 7.79 13.91
CA TYR A 46 10.07 6.44 13.85
C TYR A 46 11.57 6.38 14.14
N PRO A 47 11.98 6.55 15.42
CA PRO A 47 13.39 6.51 15.81
C PRO A 47 14.05 5.14 15.64
N GLY A 48 13.24 4.10 15.46
CA GLY A 48 13.71 2.73 15.18
C GLY A 48 13.55 1.78 16.35
N ILE A 49 12.94 0.64 16.05
CA ILE A 49 12.80 -0.49 16.96
C ILE A 49 13.12 -1.81 16.24
N ARG A 50 13.49 -2.82 17.03
CA ARG A 50 13.50 -4.22 16.60
C ARG A 50 12.75 -5.07 17.60
N ARG A 51 12.11 -6.14 17.12
CA ARG A 51 11.49 -7.14 17.99
C ARG A 51 12.53 -7.84 18.85
N ILE A 52 12.17 -8.07 20.12
CA ILE A 52 12.86 -9.02 20.99
C ILE A 52 12.09 -10.32 20.95
N GLU A 53 12.71 -11.36 20.39
CA GLU A 53 12.12 -12.69 20.38
C GLU A 53 12.39 -13.42 21.69
N ASN A 54 11.33 -14.00 22.26
CA ASN A 54 11.38 -14.85 23.44
C ASN A 54 10.57 -16.14 23.19
N GLU A 55 10.56 -17.06 24.13
CA GLU A 55 9.86 -18.34 23.99
C GLU A 55 8.35 -18.17 23.76
N ILE A 56 7.72 -17.16 24.35
CA ILE A 56 6.30 -16.89 24.21
C ILE A 56 6.01 -16.34 22.81
N THR A 57 6.76 -15.35 22.36
CA THR A 57 6.55 -14.71 21.04
C THR A 57 6.89 -15.63 19.87
N ARG A 58 7.60 -16.76 20.12
CA ARG A 58 7.87 -17.80 19.09
C ARG A 58 6.75 -18.82 18.94
N ARG A 59 5.79 -18.88 19.87
CA ARG A 59 4.70 -19.86 19.80
C ARG A 59 3.81 -19.60 18.56
N ARG A 60 3.31 -20.71 18.03
CA ARG A 60 2.39 -20.72 16.90
C ARG A 60 1.20 -21.61 17.22
N ASP A 61 0.03 -21.30 16.68
CA ASP A 61 -1.11 -22.18 16.64
C ASP A 61 -0.93 -23.31 15.60
N SER A 62 -1.94 -24.17 15.45
CA SER A 62 -1.93 -25.25 14.47
C SER A 62 -1.92 -24.77 13.02
N TYR A 63 -2.21 -23.50 12.78
CA TYR A 63 -2.21 -22.85 11.48
C TYR A 63 -0.93 -22.05 11.21
N GLY A 64 0.01 -22.02 12.17
CA GLY A 64 1.27 -21.29 12.06
C GLY A 64 1.20 -19.80 12.44
N ASN A 65 0.05 -19.32 12.90
CA ASN A 65 -0.11 -17.93 13.34
C ASN A 65 0.56 -17.70 14.71
N ARG A 66 1.04 -16.49 14.96
CA ARG A 66 1.52 -16.12 16.28
C ARG A 66 0.37 -16.09 17.28
N ILE A 67 0.54 -16.76 18.40
CA ILE A 67 -0.47 -16.85 19.48
C ILE A 67 -0.09 -16.02 20.71
N ALA A 68 1.08 -15.39 20.70
CA ALA A 68 1.46 -14.52 21.82
C ALA A 68 0.49 -13.34 21.86
N ALA A 69 -0.11 -13.14 23.05
CA ALA A 69 -0.88 -11.93 23.28
C ALA A 69 0.04 -10.71 23.13
N ALA A 70 -0.53 -9.60 22.73
CA ALA A 70 0.19 -8.36 22.48
C ALA A 70 1.04 -7.88 23.67
N GLU A 71 0.59 -8.14 24.86
CA GLU A 71 1.31 -7.85 26.11
C GLU A 71 2.66 -8.58 26.22
N HIS A 72 2.88 -9.63 25.44
CA HIS A 72 4.13 -10.37 25.38
C HIS A 72 5.05 -9.92 24.23
N GLU A 73 4.56 -9.07 23.33
CA GLU A 73 5.37 -8.49 22.28
C GLU A 73 6.32 -7.44 22.89
N GLN A 74 7.60 -7.65 22.69
CA GLN A 74 8.62 -6.75 23.19
C GLN A 74 9.47 -6.23 22.05
N SER A 75 9.84 -4.96 22.14
CA SER A 75 10.78 -4.33 21.22
C SER A 75 11.84 -3.55 21.98
N ALA A 76 12.99 -3.38 21.37
CA ALA A 76 14.06 -2.53 21.85
C ALA A 76 14.39 -1.45 20.83
N PRO A 77 14.91 -0.29 21.27
CA PRO A 77 15.43 0.72 20.36
C PRO A 77 16.48 0.12 19.43
N TYR A 78 16.31 0.37 18.13
CA TYR A 78 17.21 -0.11 17.10
C TYR A 78 17.21 0.88 15.93
N PRO A 79 18.16 1.84 15.90
CA PRO A 79 18.29 2.77 14.80
C PRO A 79 18.56 2.06 13.48
N TYR A 80 18.01 2.59 12.40
CA TYR A 80 18.18 2.09 11.04
C TYR A 80 18.29 3.25 10.04
N THR A 81 18.72 2.92 8.85
CA THR A 81 18.71 3.83 7.71
C THR A 81 17.68 3.33 6.71
N ARG A 82 16.75 4.19 6.29
CA ARG A 82 15.84 3.89 5.19
C ARG A 82 16.30 4.56 3.91
N THR A 83 16.04 3.94 2.78
CA THR A 83 16.20 4.57 1.48
C THR A 83 14.86 5.05 0.95
N VAL A 84 14.87 6.22 0.34
CA VAL A 84 13.74 6.77 -0.41
C VAL A 84 14.20 6.99 -1.84
N TRP A 85 13.47 6.42 -2.79
CA TRP A 85 13.66 6.71 -4.22
C TRP A 85 12.52 7.57 -4.72
N VAL A 86 12.84 8.51 -5.59
CA VAL A 86 11.87 9.41 -6.19
C VAL A 86 11.97 9.29 -7.70
N TYR A 87 10.97 8.69 -8.30
CA TYR A 87 10.81 8.69 -9.75
C TYR A 87 10.15 10.00 -10.17
N VAL A 88 10.81 10.72 -11.07
CA VAL A 88 10.32 11.97 -11.69
C VAL A 88 10.15 11.73 -13.19
N PRO A 89 8.93 11.76 -13.73
CA PRO A 89 8.70 11.49 -15.16
C PRO A 89 9.35 12.56 -16.04
N ALA A 90 9.75 12.18 -17.25
CA ALA A 90 10.35 13.11 -18.20
C ALA A 90 9.40 14.27 -18.58
N GLN A 91 8.11 14.09 -18.43
CA GLN A 91 7.06 15.09 -18.71
C GLN A 91 6.83 16.06 -17.54
N TYR A 92 7.50 15.87 -16.40
CA TYR A 92 7.38 16.82 -15.29
C TYR A 92 7.87 18.20 -15.66
N VAL A 93 7.07 19.22 -15.40
CA VAL A 93 7.44 20.63 -15.61
C VAL A 93 7.89 21.23 -14.28
N PRO A 94 9.16 21.61 -14.13
CA PRO A 94 9.66 22.20 -12.89
C PRO A 94 8.84 23.40 -12.40
N GLY A 95 8.57 23.43 -11.09
CA GLY A 95 7.77 24.48 -10.46
C GLY A 95 6.25 24.30 -10.56
N THR A 96 5.77 23.30 -11.32
CA THR A 96 4.33 22.97 -11.34
C THR A 96 4.00 21.92 -10.29
N PRO A 97 2.86 22.06 -9.54
CA PRO A 97 2.43 21.03 -8.62
C PRO A 97 2.08 19.73 -9.36
N ALA A 98 2.86 18.67 -9.14
CA ALA A 98 2.65 17.37 -9.77
C ALA A 98 1.80 16.45 -8.88
N PRO A 99 0.89 15.63 -9.45
CA PRO A 99 0.30 14.52 -8.73
C PRO A 99 1.39 13.53 -8.32
N PHE A 100 1.15 12.77 -7.25
CA PHE A 100 2.14 11.81 -6.78
C PHE A 100 1.53 10.58 -6.12
N MET A 101 2.35 9.55 -5.99
CA MET A 101 2.00 8.31 -5.32
C MET A 101 3.11 7.91 -4.33
N VAL A 102 2.72 7.64 -3.08
CA VAL A 102 3.60 7.04 -2.07
C VAL A 102 3.52 5.53 -2.17
N VAL A 103 4.65 4.87 -2.32
CA VAL A 103 4.75 3.42 -2.53
C VAL A 103 5.50 2.81 -1.36
N GLN A 104 4.81 1.99 -0.58
CA GLN A 104 5.38 1.25 0.55
C GLN A 104 6.24 0.09 0.04
N ASP A 105 7.30 -0.28 0.80
CA ASP A 105 8.32 -1.27 0.41
C ASP A 105 8.93 -0.94 -0.96
N GLY A 106 9.38 0.31 -1.10
CA GLY A 106 9.74 0.93 -2.38
C GLY A 106 10.75 0.17 -3.22
N TYR A 107 11.73 -0.49 -2.58
CA TYR A 107 12.73 -1.30 -3.28
C TYR A 107 12.09 -2.39 -4.17
N GLY A 108 11.01 -3.02 -3.71
CA GLY A 108 10.30 -4.06 -4.46
C GLY A 108 9.71 -3.58 -5.79
N TYR A 109 9.49 -2.28 -5.94
CA TYR A 109 8.89 -1.66 -7.13
C TYR A 109 9.88 -0.87 -7.99
N LEU A 110 11.10 -0.66 -7.51
CA LEU A 110 12.09 0.25 -8.12
C LEU A 110 12.41 -0.09 -9.59
N ASN A 111 12.52 -1.37 -9.92
CA ASN A 111 12.88 -1.81 -11.27
C ASN A 111 11.69 -1.97 -12.23
N ARG A 112 10.47 -1.83 -11.76
CA ARG A 112 9.26 -2.15 -12.53
C ARG A 112 8.33 -0.95 -12.68
N LEU A 113 8.01 -0.29 -11.59
CA LEU A 113 7.05 0.82 -11.57
C LEU A 113 7.47 1.99 -12.45
N PRO A 114 8.73 2.46 -12.46
CA PRO A 114 9.18 3.54 -13.34
C PRO A 114 8.93 3.25 -14.82
N LEU A 115 9.26 2.05 -15.28
CA LEU A 115 9.05 1.62 -16.67
C LEU A 115 7.56 1.63 -17.05
N VAL A 116 6.71 1.12 -16.16
CA VAL A 116 5.26 1.11 -16.38
C VAL A 116 4.73 2.55 -16.45
N LEU A 117 5.20 3.43 -15.54
CA LEU A 117 4.80 4.83 -15.53
C LEU A 117 5.27 5.57 -16.80
N ASP A 118 6.51 5.36 -17.25
CA ASP A 118 7.01 5.94 -18.50
C ASP A 118 6.06 5.62 -19.68
N ASN A 119 5.69 4.34 -19.81
CA ASN A 119 4.81 3.87 -20.88
C ASN A 119 3.39 4.42 -20.76
N LEU A 120 2.83 4.48 -19.55
CA LEU A 120 1.47 5.00 -19.32
C LEU A 120 1.38 6.51 -19.54
N ILE A 121 2.36 7.26 -19.02
CA ILE A 121 2.40 8.73 -19.14
C ILE A 121 2.60 9.12 -20.60
N ALA A 122 3.56 8.52 -21.30
CA ALA A 122 3.79 8.77 -22.72
C ALA A 122 2.57 8.41 -23.57
N GLY A 123 1.80 7.39 -23.17
CA GLY A 123 0.55 7.01 -23.84
C GLY A 123 -0.66 7.84 -23.44
N GLY A 124 -0.53 8.86 -22.60
CA GLY A 124 -1.65 9.67 -22.10
C GLY A 124 -2.65 8.88 -21.26
N ARG A 125 -2.25 7.74 -20.66
CA ARG A 125 -3.10 6.85 -19.86
C ARG A 125 -3.00 7.12 -18.36
N ALA A 126 -1.93 7.79 -17.92
CA ALA A 126 -1.76 8.31 -16.57
C ALA A 126 -1.29 9.76 -16.62
N PRO A 127 -1.52 10.58 -15.57
CA PRO A 127 -0.93 11.91 -15.46
C PRO A 127 0.59 11.83 -15.30
N ALA A 128 1.31 12.93 -15.52
CA ALA A 128 2.74 13.02 -15.24
C ALA A 128 3.01 13.00 -13.72
N LEU A 129 2.78 11.83 -13.09
CA LEU A 129 2.87 11.67 -11.64
C LEU A 129 4.28 11.33 -11.18
N ILE A 130 4.63 11.80 -9.98
CA ILE A 130 5.85 11.45 -9.26
C ILE A 130 5.59 10.23 -8.38
N ALA A 131 6.50 9.23 -8.37
CA ALA A 131 6.42 8.14 -7.42
C ALA A 131 7.48 8.29 -6.33
N VAL A 132 7.02 8.29 -5.07
CA VAL A 132 7.86 8.35 -3.86
C VAL A 132 7.87 6.95 -3.25
N LEU A 133 8.95 6.21 -3.51
CA LEU A 133 9.13 4.83 -3.09
C LEU A 133 9.87 4.82 -1.75
N VAL A 134 9.21 4.37 -0.70
CA VAL A 134 9.72 4.46 0.67
C VAL A 134 9.91 3.06 1.25
N ASP A 135 11.14 2.72 1.66
CA ASP A 135 11.36 1.49 2.40
C ASP A 135 10.93 1.64 3.86
N SER A 136 10.52 0.51 4.44
CA SER A 136 10.29 0.42 5.88
C SER A 136 11.60 0.28 6.66
N GLY A 137 11.51 0.33 7.99
CA GLY A 137 12.64 0.07 8.87
C GLY A 137 13.00 -1.41 9.04
N GLY A 138 12.35 -2.29 8.27
CA GLY A 138 12.66 -3.73 8.24
C GLY A 138 11.94 -4.57 9.31
N GLY A 139 12.18 -5.87 9.22
CA GLY A 139 11.45 -6.88 9.98
C GLY A 139 10.04 -7.12 9.42
N ASP A 140 9.28 -8.00 10.08
CA ASP A 140 7.91 -8.32 9.70
C ASP A 140 7.06 -8.60 10.93
N ALA A 141 5.75 -8.30 10.82
CA ALA A 141 4.73 -8.48 11.85
C ALA A 141 5.00 -7.68 13.15
N GLN A 142 4.23 -7.99 14.17
CA GLN A 142 4.19 -7.26 15.46
C GLN A 142 5.57 -7.14 16.13
N GLY A 143 5.83 -5.98 16.71
CA GLY A 143 7.08 -5.67 17.42
C GLY A 143 8.27 -5.34 16.52
N SER A 144 8.16 -5.52 15.20
CA SER A 144 9.16 -5.05 14.23
C SER A 144 8.94 -3.59 13.85
N GLN A 145 9.96 -2.97 13.27
CA GLN A 145 9.82 -1.60 12.76
C GLN A 145 8.80 -1.51 11.61
N ARG A 146 8.83 -2.47 10.66
CA ARG A 146 7.86 -2.53 9.56
C ARG A 146 6.44 -2.76 10.08
N GLY A 147 6.26 -3.61 11.09
CA GLY A 147 4.97 -3.78 11.74
C GLY A 147 4.46 -2.48 12.37
N LEU A 148 5.33 -1.78 13.10
CA LEU A 148 4.99 -0.48 13.70
C LEU A 148 4.62 0.57 12.65
N GLU A 149 5.27 0.57 11.49
CA GLU A 149 4.99 1.52 10.41
C GLU A 149 3.70 1.17 9.65
N TYR A 150 3.50 -0.11 9.32
CA TYR A 150 2.48 -0.52 8.36
C TYR A 150 1.23 -1.14 8.98
N ASP A 151 1.36 -1.83 10.13
CA ASP A 151 0.25 -2.52 10.77
C ASP A 151 -0.37 -1.70 11.92
N THR A 152 0.02 -0.44 12.08
CA THR A 152 -0.63 0.50 13.00
C THR A 152 -1.94 1.01 12.40
N LEU A 153 -3.07 0.77 13.08
CA LEU A 153 -4.38 1.27 12.66
C LEU A 153 -4.56 2.73 13.06
N SER A 154 -3.81 3.61 12.43
CA SER A 154 -3.85 5.06 12.71
C SER A 154 -3.34 5.88 11.52
N GLY A 155 -3.46 7.21 11.61
CA GLY A 155 -2.89 8.14 10.64
C GLY A 155 -1.38 8.37 10.77
N ARG A 156 -0.71 7.74 11.74
CA ARG A 156 0.69 8.03 12.09
C ARG A 156 1.65 7.93 10.91
N TYR A 157 1.48 6.93 10.04
CA TYR A 157 2.35 6.79 8.88
C TYR A 157 2.11 7.90 7.85
N SER A 158 0.86 8.34 7.66
CA SER A 158 0.56 9.52 6.85
C SER A 158 1.23 10.78 7.42
N ASP A 159 1.18 10.98 8.75
CA ASP A 159 1.84 12.12 9.39
C ASP A 159 3.36 12.09 9.20
N PHE A 160 3.98 10.91 9.31
CA PHE A 160 5.41 10.73 9.00
C PHE A 160 5.75 11.09 7.55
N ILE A 161 4.96 10.62 6.59
CA ILE A 161 5.16 10.96 5.18
C ILE A 161 5.08 12.47 4.98
N GLU A 162 4.05 13.13 5.52
CA GLU A 162 3.85 14.57 5.36
C GLU A 162 4.94 15.43 6.03
N SER A 163 5.31 15.07 7.25
CA SER A 163 6.20 15.91 8.07
C SER A 163 7.69 15.65 7.84
N GLU A 164 8.06 14.44 7.43
CA GLU A 164 9.47 14.04 7.36
C GLU A 164 9.90 13.65 5.94
N VAL A 165 9.10 12.85 5.22
CA VAL A 165 9.51 12.32 3.90
C VAL A 165 9.31 13.35 2.79
N LEU A 166 8.10 13.91 2.62
CA LEU A 166 7.80 14.81 1.49
C LEU A 166 8.63 16.12 1.53
N PRO A 167 8.89 16.75 2.69
CA PRO A 167 9.81 17.90 2.74
C PRO A 167 11.22 17.54 2.30
N ARG A 168 11.68 16.32 2.62
CA ARG A 168 12.97 15.81 2.16
C ARG A 168 12.98 15.56 0.66
N VAL A 169 11.90 14.94 0.11
CA VAL A 169 11.73 14.76 -1.34
C VAL A 169 11.86 16.10 -2.07
N ALA A 170 11.10 17.12 -1.65
CA ALA A 170 11.16 18.45 -2.29
C ALA A 170 12.58 19.05 -2.26
N ARG A 171 13.27 18.93 -1.12
CA ARG A 171 14.64 19.46 -0.96
C ARG A 171 15.67 18.74 -1.84
N GLU A 172 15.60 17.41 -1.91
CA GLU A 172 16.60 16.60 -2.65
C GLU A 172 16.38 16.60 -4.16
N THR A 173 15.14 16.81 -4.62
CA THR A 173 14.81 16.68 -6.04
C THR A 173 14.37 17.99 -6.70
N GLY A 174 14.00 19.00 -5.91
CA GLY A 174 13.45 20.26 -6.41
C GLY A 174 12.02 20.15 -6.99
N VAL A 175 11.32 19.02 -6.78
CA VAL A 175 9.96 18.85 -7.28
C VAL A 175 8.95 19.58 -6.40
N THR A 176 7.87 20.04 -7.01
CA THR A 176 6.70 20.56 -6.32
C THR A 176 5.59 19.50 -6.37
N LEU A 177 5.14 19.04 -5.21
CA LEU A 177 4.07 18.06 -5.09
C LEU A 177 2.72 18.74 -4.87
N THR A 178 1.65 18.21 -5.45
CA THR A 178 0.32 18.79 -5.31
C THR A 178 -0.22 18.69 -3.86
N ALA A 179 -0.95 19.70 -3.43
CA ALA A 179 -1.75 19.66 -2.20
C ALA A 179 -3.18 19.10 -2.43
N ASP A 180 -3.61 18.94 -3.69
CA ASP A 180 -4.91 18.37 -4.04
C ASP A 180 -4.98 16.89 -3.64
N PRO A 181 -5.87 16.49 -2.71
CA PRO A 181 -5.98 15.09 -2.27
C PRO A 181 -6.40 14.14 -3.40
N ASP A 182 -7.08 14.61 -4.44
CA ASP A 182 -7.40 13.80 -5.62
C ASP A 182 -6.18 13.56 -6.54
N GLY A 183 -5.12 14.35 -6.38
CA GLY A 183 -3.82 14.15 -7.02
C GLY A 183 -2.82 13.33 -6.19
N ARG A 184 -3.26 12.69 -5.09
CA ARG A 184 -2.39 12.00 -4.15
C ARG A 184 -2.85 10.56 -3.94
N ALA A 185 -1.95 9.63 -4.24
CA ALA A 185 -2.21 8.20 -4.17
C ALA A 185 -1.25 7.49 -3.20
N THR A 186 -1.65 6.30 -2.77
CA THR A 186 -0.85 5.39 -1.95
C THR A 186 -0.89 4.00 -2.56
N MET A 187 0.20 3.25 -2.47
CA MET A 187 0.31 1.91 -3.03
C MET A 187 1.16 1.01 -2.14
N GLY A 188 0.78 -0.26 -2.03
CA GLY A 188 1.60 -1.26 -1.37
C GLY A 188 1.10 -2.67 -1.59
N ALA A 189 1.85 -3.62 -1.02
CA ALA A 189 1.48 -5.02 -0.97
C ALA A 189 1.58 -5.54 0.46
N SER A 190 0.74 -6.53 0.80
CA SER A 190 0.72 -7.12 2.15
C SER A 190 0.45 -6.08 3.23
N SER A 191 1.27 -5.98 4.27
CA SER A 191 1.20 -4.91 5.28
C SER A 191 1.34 -3.51 4.64
N GLY A 192 2.15 -3.38 3.57
CA GLY A 192 2.25 -2.12 2.83
C GLY A 192 0.93 -1.70 2.19
N ALA A 193 0.09 -2.65 1.76
CA ALA A 193 -1.25 -2.38 1.24
C ALA A 193 -2.23 -1.94 2.35
N ALA A 194 -2.15 -2.57 3.52
CA ALA A 194 -2.92 -2.13 4.69
C ALA A 194 -2.51 -0.72 5.13
N CYS A 195 -1.21 -0.42 5.13
CA CYS A 195 -0.67 0.92 5.37
C CYS A 195 -1.18 1.94 4.33
N ALA A 196 -1.14 1.60 3.04
CA ALA A 196 -1.65 2.45 1.97
C ALA A 196 -3.12 2.80 2.18
N PHE A 197 -3.95 1.81 2.58
CA PHE A 197 -5.34 2.05 2.93
C PHE A 197 -5.48 2.90 4.20
N SER A 198 -4.70 2.61 5.25
CA SER A 198 -4.70 3.38 6.51
C SER A 198 -4.40 4.86 6.28
N MET A 199 -3.43 5.18 5.41
CA MET A 199 -3.12 6.57 5.05
C MET A 199 -4.36 7.31 4.53
N ALA A 200 -5.10 6.71 3.60
CA ALA A 200 -6.31 7.30 3.03
C ALA A 200 -7.50 7.25 4.01
N TRP A 201 -7.62 6.16 4.79
CA TRP A 201 -8.73 5.99 5.71
C TRP A 201 -8.72 7.02 6.85
N PHE A 202 -7.56 7.26 7.44
CA PHE A 202 -7.42 8.21 8.56
C PHE A 202 -7.24 9.66 8.08
N HIS A 203 -6.72 9.87 6.85
CA HIS A 203 -6.48 11.19 6.27
C HIS A 203 -7.03 11.32 4.84
N PRO A 204 -8.37 11.20 4.63
CA PRO A 204 -8.98 11.34 3.31
C PRO A 204 -8.89 12.78 2.76
N GLU A 205 -8.57 13.75 3.60
CA GLU A 205 -8.23 15.12 3.21
C GLU A 205 -6.84 15.24 2.58
N ARG A 206 -6.00 14.18 2.70
CA ARG A 206 -4.66 14.13 2.13
C ARG A 206 -4.55 13.13 0.98
N TYR A 207 -5.11 11.91 1.14
CA TYR A 207 -4.98 10.81 0.19
C TYR A 207 -6.35 10.23 -0.15
N ARG A 208 -6.64 10.07 -1.44
CA ARG A 208 -7.93 9.55 -1.89
C ARG A 208 -7.84 8.38 -2.85
N ARG A 209 -6.64 7.99 -3.29
CA ARG A 209 -6.42 6.92 -4.25
C ARG A 209 -5.54 5.85 -3.63
N VAL A 210 -6.04 4.61 -3.60
CA VAL A 210 -5.36 3.48 -2.95
C VAL A 210 -5.20 2.34 -3.93
N LEU A 211 -3.99 1.77 -4.03
CA LEU A 211 -3.70 0.56 -4.77
C LEU A 211 -3.16 -0.50 -3.80
N SER A 212 -3.88 -1.61 -3.67
CA SER A 212 -3.68 -2.63 -2.65
C SER A 212 -3.52 -4.02 -3.28
N TYR A 213 -2.33 -4.60 -3.18
CA TYR A 213 -2.07 -5.99 -3.56
C TYR A 213 -1.98 -6.88 -2.32
N SER A 214 -2.73 -7.99 -2.30
CA SER A 214 -2.69 -8.98 -1.19
C SER A 214 -2.79 -8.32 0.20
N GLY A 215 -3.71 -7.35 0.37
CA GLY A 215 -3.76 -6.48 1.55
C GLY A 215 -3.92 -7.25 2.87
N THR A 216 -3.11 -6.91 3.87
CA THR A 216 -3.15 -7.48 5.22
C THR A 216 -4.32 -6.90 6.02
N TYR A 217 -5.56 -7.21 5.60
CA TYR A 217 -6.79 -6.82 6.31
C TYR A 217 -7.22 -7.88 7.34
N VAL A 218 -6.26 -8.56 7.91
CA VAL A 218 -6.39 -9.67 8.87
C VAL A 218 -6.05 -9.23 10.30
N ASN A 219 -6.13 -10.15 11.25
CA ASN A 219 -5.76 -9.88 12.64
C ASN A 219 -4.24 -9.70 12.80
N GLN A 220 -3.76 -8.57 12.29
CA GLN A 220 -2.37 -8.14 12.44
C GLN A 220 -2.36 -6.64 12.73
N GLN A 221 -1.67 -6.25 13.79
CA GLN A 221 -1.43 -4.84 14.14
C GLN A 221 -0.18 -4.71 15.02
N SER A 222 0.41 -3.50 15.02
CA SER A 222 1.55 -3.17 15.85
C SER A 222 1.61 -1.65 16.13
N PRO A 223 1.54 -1.20 17.39
CA PRO A 223 1.23 -1.98 18.59
C PRO A 223 -0.22 -2.49 18.57
N SER A 224 -0.50 -3.49 19.41
CA SER A 224 -1.90 -3.91 19.59
C SER A 224 -2.69 -2.85 20.32
N ASP A 225 -3.96 -2.75 19.95
CA ASP A 225 -4.93 -1.84 20.54
C ASP A 225 -6.14 -2.65 21.04
N ALA A 226 -6.41 -2.55 22.33
CA ALA A 226 -7.55 -3.22 22.96
C ALA A 226 -8.91 -2.76 22.41
N ALA A 227 -8.99 -1.53 21.85
CA ALA A 227 -10.18 -1.04 21.18
C ALA A 227 -10.39 -1.68 19.79
N MET A 228 -9.36 -2.26 19.22
CA MET A 228 -9.37 -2.93 17.92
C MET A 228 -8.72 -4.32 18.01
N PRO A 229 -9.34 -5.26 18.76
CA PRO A 229 -8.70 -6.51 19.20
C PRO A 229 -8.37 -7.48 18.06
N ARG A 230 -8.97 -7.28 16.87
CA ARG A 230 -8.73 -8.10 15.67
C ARG A 230 -7.85 -7.40 14.63
N GLY A 231 -7.08 -6.39 15.05
CA GLY A 231 -6.16 -5.69 14.16
C GLY A 231 -6.84 -5.14 12.90
N ALA A 232 -6.20 -5.27 11.73
CA ALA A 232 -6.74 -4.75 10.47
C ALA A 232 -8.02 -5.44 9.97
N TRP A 233 -8.41 -6.58 10.57
CA TRP A 233 -9.74 -7.18 10.36
C TRP A 233 -10.86 -6.20 10.73
N GLU A 234 -10.62 -5.28 11.66
CA GLU A 234 -11.59 -4.28 12.07
C GLU A 234 -12.00 -3.32 10.95
N TYR A 235 -11.21 -3.16 9.90
CA TYR A 235 -11.62 -2.31 8.77
C TYR A 235 -12.95 -2.75 8.19
N HIS A 236 -13.09 -4.02 7.85
CA HIS A 236 -14.33 -4.53 7.26
C HIS A 236 -15.37 -4.98 8.28
N ALA A 237 -14.94 -5.29 9.53
CA ALA A 237 -15.86 -5.77 10.55
C ALA A 237 -16.58 -4.63 11.29
N THR A 238 -15.90 -3.50 11.53
CA THR A 238 -16.43 -2.42 12.37
C THR A 238 -16.19 -1.03 11.82
N LEU A 239 -14.97 -0.69 11.39
CA LEU A 239 -14.59 0.69 11.07
C LEU A 239 -15.36 1.23 9.86
N ILE A 240 -15.33 0.53 8.73
CA ILE A 240 -16.05 0.95 7.52
C ILE A 240 -17.56 0.86 7.70
N PRO A 241 -18.14 -0.23 8.28
CA PRO A 241 -19.57 -0.31 8.55
C PRO A 241 -20.11 0.84 9.39
N ASN A 242 -19.37 1.28 10.42
CA ASN A 242 -19.82 2.31 11.37
C ASN A 242 -19.48 3.73 10.95
N ALA A 243 -18.68 3.91 9.90
CA ALA A 243 -18.35 5.25 9.39
C ALA A 243 -19.26 5.69 8.23
N GLY A 244 -19.38 6.99 8.05
CA GLY A 244 -19.88 7.54 6.79
C GLY A 244 -18.89 7.29 5.65
N PRO A 245 -19.37 7.26 4.38
CA PRO A 245 -18.49 7.08 3.24
C PRO A 245 -17.46 8.20 3.13
N LYS A 246 -16.20 7.84 2.90
CA LYS A 246 -15.09 8.77 2.68
C LYS A 246 -14.82 8.89 1.18
N PRO A 247 -14.25 9.99 0.68
CA PRO A 247 -13.96 10.19 -0.74
C PRO A 247 -12.72 9.39 -1.19
N ILE A 248 -12.72 8.07 -0.96
CA ILE A 248 -11.62 7.17 -1.28
C ILE A 248 -12.00 6.34 -2.52
N ARG A 249 -11.05 6.21 -3.44
CA ARG A 249 -11.07 5.30 -4.57
C ARG A 249 -10.02 4.21 -4.33
N ILE A 250 -10.40 2.95 -4.40
CA ILE A 250 -9.51 1.84 -4.10
C ILE A 250 -9.54 0.74 -5.15
N TRP A 251 -8.37 0.38 -5.68
CA TRP A 251 -8.15 -0.84 -6.44
C TRP A 251 -7.51 -1.89 -5.55
N MET A 252 -8.07 -3.10 -5.53
CA MET A 252 -7.64 -4.21 -4.67
C MET A 252 -7.46 -5.49 -5.47
N GLU A 253 -6.47 -6.28 -5.08
CA GLU A 253 -6.27 -7.64 -5.59
C GLU A 253 -5.88 -8.59 -4.46
N VAL A 254 -6.29 -9.86 -4.58
CA VAL A 254 -5.82 -10.96 -3.72
C VAL A 254 -5.76 -12.27 -4.50
N GLY A 255 -4.73 -13.07 -4.23
CA GLY A 255 -4.61 -14.41 -4.76
C GLY A 255 -5.65 -15.37 -4.16
N GLU A 256 -6.19 -16.29 -4.96
CA GLU A 256 -7.07 -17.34 -4.46
C GLU A 256 -6.39 -18.21 -3.40
N LYS A 257 -5.08 -18.46 -3.56
CA LYS A 257 -4.21 -19.23 -2.66
C LYS A 257 -3.24 -18.34 -1.90
N ASP A 258 -3.70 -17.17 -1.49
CA ASP A 258 -2.95 -16.23 -0.66
C ASP A 258 -2.72 -16.82 0.75
N LEU A 259 -1.98 -16.13 1.61
CA LEU A 259 -1.66 -16.59 2.96
C LEU A 259 -2.91 -17.07 3.69
N HIS A 260 -2.81 -18.22 4.35
CA HIS A 260 -3.87 -18.78 5.19
C HIS A 260 -5.23 -18.91 4.49
N PHE A 261 -5.24 -19.18 3.17
CA PHE A 261 -6.46 -19.23 2.35
C PHE A 261 -7.46 -20.32 2.78
N ASP A 262 -7.01 -21.34 3.49
CA ASP A 262 -7.77 -22.46 4.02
C ASP A 262 -8.00 -22.39 5.55
N ASP A 263 -7.47 -21.34 6.21
CA ASP A 263 -7.73 -21.13 7.63
C ASP A 263 -9.22 -20.79 7.86
N PRO A 264 -9.83 -21.32 8.94
CA PRO A 264 -11.19 -20.94 9.30
C PRO A 264 -11.27 -19.48 9.72
N GLU A 265 -12.45 -18.89 9.58
CA GLU A 265 -12.67 -17.47 9.84
C GLU A 265 -12.30 -17.03 11.26
N GLU A 266 -12.48 -17.90 12.24
CA GLU A 266 -12.24 -17.65 13.66
C GLU A 266 -10.77 -17.33 13.97
N THR A 267 -9.85 -17.66 13.05
CA THR A 267 -8.45 -17.25 13.16
C THR A 267 -8.25 -15.77 12.82
N TRP A 268 -9.18 -15.19 12.02
CA TRP A 268 -9.10 -13.86 11.44
C TRP A 268 -7.82 -13.63 10.62
N HIS A 269 -7.18 -14.71 10.15
CA HIS A 269 -5.91 -14.66 9.39
C HIS A 269 -6.05 -15.14 7.94
N ASN A 270 -7.25 -15.38 7.44
CA ASN A 270 -7.49 -15.79 6.06
C ASN A 270 -7.47 -14.54 5.13
N TRP A 271 -6.39 -14.37 4.35
CA TRP A 271 -6.21 -13.21 3.45
C TRP A 271 -7.27 -13.11 2.35
N PRO A 272 -7.58 -14.18 1.58
CA PRO A 272 -8.65 -14.11 0.58
C PRO A 272 -10.00 -13.74 1.18
N LEU A 273 -10.35 -14.29 2.33
CA LEU A 273 -11.60 -13.97 3.01
C LEU A 273 -11.64 -12.50 3.46
N ALA A 274 -10.57 -12.02 4.08
CA ALA A 274 -10.48 -10.64 4.55
C ALA A 274 -10.62 -9.64 3.40
N ASN A 275 -9.94 -9.88 2.28
CA ASN A 275 -10.00 -9.00 1.10
C ASN A 275 -11.39 -9.04 0.41
N ARG A 276 -12.03 -10.20 0.34
CA ARG A 276 -13.43 -10.31 -0.14
C ARG A 276 -14.39 -9.54 0.75
N ARG A 277 -14.20 -9.59 2.08
CA ARG A 277 -15.01 -8.82 3.03
C ARG A 277 -14.77 -7.31 2.90
N MET A 278 -13.52 -6.90 2.69
CA MET A 278 -13.22 -5.51 2.35
C MET A 278 -13.99 -5.07 1.11
N ALA A 279 -13.94 -5.82 0.02
CA ALA A 279 -14.69 -5.51 -1.21
C ALA A 279 -16.20 -5.41 -0.95
N ALA A 280 -16.78 -6.37 -0.23
CA ALA A 280 -18.21 -6.40 0.08
C ALA A 280 -18.67 -5.18 0.90
N VAL A 281 -17.90 -4.78 1.91
CA VAL A 281 -18.26 -3.61 2.73
C VAL A 281 -18.08 -2.30 1.96
N LEU A 282 -17.05 -2.20 1.11
CA LEU A 282 -16.85 -1.04 0.22
C LEU A 282 -18.00 -0.90 -0.78
N GLN A 283 -18.46 -2.02 -1.36
CA GLN A 283 -19.63 -2.07 -2.22
C GLN A 283 -20.89 -1.58 -1.50
N THR A 284 -21.16 -2.14 -0.32
CA THR A 284 -22.34 -1.79 0.49
C THR A 284 -22.36 -0.31 0.86
N LYS A 285 -21.19 0.28 1.10
CA LYS A 285 -21.03 1.70 1.46
C LYS A 285 -20.95 2.64 0.24
N GLY A 286 -21.00 2.11 -0.99
CA GLY A 286 -21.00 2.91 -2.21
C GLY A 286 -19.64 3.54 -2.57
N TYR A 287 -18.53 2.94 -2.14
CA TYR A 287 -17.20 3.41 -2.53
C TYR A 287 -16.92 3.16 -4.02
N ALA A 288 -16.10 4.01 -4.62
CA ALA A 288 -15.47 3.71 -5.90
C ALA A 288 -14.38 2.65 -5.68
N TYR A 289 -14.67 1.38 -5.97
CA TYR A 289 -13.73 0.28 -5.75
C TYR A 289 -13.65 -0.64 -6.97
N ARG A 290 -12.50 -1.30 -7.12
CA ARG A 290 -12.33 -2.45 -8.00
C ARG A 290 -11.61 -3.53 -7.21
N PHE A 291 -12.22 -4.71 -7.16
CA PHE A 291 -11.65 -5.90 -6.53
C PHE A 291 -11.34 -6.97 -7.58
N THR A 292 -10.16 -7.55 -7.53
CA THR A 292 -9.73 -8.61 -8.44
C THR A 292 -9.31 -9.83 -7.63
N LEU A 293 -10.02 -10.95 -7.85
CA LEU A 293 -9.61 -12.27 -7.36
C LEU A 293 -8.76 -12.94 -8.43
N SER A 294 -7.54 -13.37 -8.06
CA SER A 294 -6.57 -13.97 -8.97
C SER A 294 -6.50 -15.48 -8.74
N LEU A 295 -7.09 -16.29 -9.66
CA LEU A 295 -7.19 -17.75 -9.54
C LEU A 295 -5.80 -18.40 -9.55
N GLY A 296 -5.56 -19.33 -8.62
CA GLY A 296 -4.30 -20.06 -8.49
C GLY A 296 -3.09 -19.22 -8.06
N ALA A 297 -3.28 -17.91 -7.87
CA ALA A 297 -2.22 -17.00 -7.42
C ALA A 297 -1.99 -17.12 -5.90
N ARG A 298 -0.75 -16.86 -5.49
CA ARG A 298 -0.31 -16.82 -4.10
C ARG A 298 -0.13 -15.37 -3.62
N HIS A 299 0.41 -15.23 -2.41
CA HIS A 299 0.67 -13.93 -1.79
C HIS A 299 1.60 -13.06 -2.63
N VAL A 300 1.12 -11.86 -3.00
CA VAL A 300 1.88 -10.88 -3.81
C VAL A 300 2.48 -11.54 -5.06
N ASP A 301 1.68 -12.30 -5.79
CA ASP A 301 2.16 -13.05 -6.95
C ASP A 301 2.67 -12.09 -8.04
N PRO A 302 3.96 -12.16 -8.41
CA PRO A 302 4.53 -11.23 -9.37
C PRO A 302 3.90 -11.33 -10.77
N ARG A 303 3.39 -12.51 -11.16
CA ARG A 303 2.72 -12.71 -12.45
C ARG A 303 1.43 -11.89 -12.52
N VAL A 304 0.69 -11.84 -11.40
CA VAL A 304 -0.54 -11.02 -11.28
C VAL A 304 -0.20 -9.54 -11.34
N THR A 305 0.82 -9.11 -10.58
CA THR A 305 1.27 -7.72 -10.61
C THR A 305 1.71 -7.30 -12.01
N GLU A 306 2.47 -8.12 -12.70
CA GLU A 306 2.92 -7.86 -14.08
C GLU A 306 1.76 -7.77 -15.08
N GLN A 307 0.70 -8.54 -14.89
CA GLN A 307 -0.49 -8.44 -15.73
C GLN A 307 -1.35 -7.22 -15.41
N THR A 308 -1.51 -6.90 -14.14
CA THR A 308 -2.59 -5.99 -13.69
C THR A 308 -2.15 -4.55 -13.41
N LEU A 309 -0.89 -4.33 -13.02
CA LEU A 309 -0.42 -3.02 -12.55
C LEU A 309 -0.70 -1.86 -13.53
N PRO A 310 -0.47 -1.98 -14.84
CA PRO A 310 -0.78 -0.87 -15.75
C PRO A 310 -2.26 -0.51 -15.77
N GLY A 311 -3.14 -1.50 -15.87
CA GLY A 311 -4.59 -1.29 -15.84
C GLY A 311 -5.10 -0.81 -14.47
N ALA A 312 -4.47 -1.24 -13.37
CA ALA A 312 -4.78 -0.77 -12.03
C ALA A 312 -4.43 0.71 -11.86
N LEU A 313 -3.25 1.14 -12.33
CA LEU A 313 -2.83 2.55 -12.32
C LEU A 313 -3.74 3.40 -13.21
N GLU A 314 -4.08 2.93 -14.41
CA GLU A 314 -5.00 3.65 -15.31
C GLU A 314 -6.38 3.85 -14.67
N TRP A 315 -6.92 2.81 -14.03
CA TRP A 315 -8.18 2.90 -13.30
C TRP A 315 -8.06 3.82 -12.08
N LEU A 316 -6.96 3.73 -11.34
CA LEU A 316 -6.72 4.54 -10.15
C LEU A 316 -6.70 6.03 -10.47
N TRP A 317 -6.09 6.41 -11.58
CA TRP A 317 -5.95 7.80 -12.02
C TRP A 317 -7.08 8.28 -12.95
N ALA A 318 -8.08 7.44 -13.23
CA ALA A 318 -9.22 7.86 -14.02
C ALA A 318 -9.93 9.06 -13.40
N GLY A 319 -10.25 10.07 -14.25
CA GLY A 319 -10.90 11.31 -13.81
C GLY A 319 -9.97 12.37 -13.23
N TYR A 320 -8.67 12.11 -13.05
CA TYR A 320 -7.68 13.15 -12.74
C TYR A 320 -7.14 13.76 -14.05
N PRO A 321 -6.89 15.08 -14.13
CA PRO A 321 -6.31 15.72 -15.32
C PRO A 321 -4.96 15.07 -15.73
N ARG A 322 -4.76 14.97 -17.06
CA ARG A 322 -3.56 14.36 -17.65
C ARG A 322 -2.65 15.40 -18.24
#